data_8990396220f0f561c4a6d695c4fd308c
#
_entry.id   8990396220f0f561c4a6d695c4fd308c
#
_cell.length_a   1.000
_cell.length_b   1.000
_cell.length_c   1.000
_cell.angle_alpha   90.00
_cell.angle_beta   90.00
_cell.angle_gamma   90.00
#
_symmetry.space_group_name_H-M   'P 1'
#
loop_
_entity.id
_entity.type
_entity.pdbx_description
1 polymer ?
#
loop_
_entity_poly.entity_id
_entity_poly.type
_entity_poly.pdbx_seq_one_letter_code
_entity_poly.pdbx_strand_id
1 'polypeptide(L)'
;MLRAEHLVKVFEKNEKRNKKVSFRAVDDISLRIQQGEIVGIIGPNGAGKTTLLRMLGKLMKPTSGEVVFEDGDVIVEDELEIKRRIGYLSGNTRLYGRLSTRELLDIMGNIYGMEKADIERKIDEISEILGLSSFIDNRIERLSTGQTQRASISRCLIHSPKVYIFDEPTLGLDIVSSNAIIEFMQKERERGKTVIYSTHYMEEAELLCDRIIMMNQGRIMKEGTVEELKRDTRERNLREIFMHLIKEEGTELEA
;
A
#
# COMPACT_ATOMS: atom_id res chain seq x y z
N MET A 1 8.50 -1.28 13.52
CA MET A 1 9.00 -0.22 12.63
C MET A 1 9.52 -0.82 11.34
N LEU A 2 9.46 -0.11 10.22
CA LEU A 2 10.03 -0.55 8.95
C LEU A 2 11.02 0.51 8.47
N ARG A 3 12.24 0.09 8.14
CA ARG A 3 13.32 0.97 7.69
C ARG A 3 13.83 0.47 6.34
N ALA A 4 14.00 1.40 5.41
CA ALA A 4 14.60 1.17 4.11
C ALA A 4 15.86 2.01 4.00
N GLU A 5 16.94 1.43 3.50
CA GLU A 5 18.24 2.08 3.38
C GLU A 5 18.78 1.92 1.96
N HIS A 6 19.00 3.06 1.30
CA HIS A 6 19.62 3.16 -0.02
C HIS A 6 19.00 2.21 -1.06
N LEU A 7 17.64 2.12 -1.08
CA LEU A 7 16.94 1.24 -1.99
C LEU A 7 17.11 1.69 -3.44
N VAL A 8 17.59 0.78 -4.26
CA VAL A 8 17.64 0.94 -5.71
C VAL A 8 16.96 -0.25 -6.38
N LYS A 9 16.15 0.04 -7.41
CA LYS A 9 15.60 -0.99 -8.28
C LYS A 9 15.78 -0.62 -9.74
N VAL A 10 16.56 -1.43 -10.44
CA VAL A 10 16.80 -1.31 -11.88
C VAL A 10 16.06 -2.42 -12.60
N PHE A 11 15.34 -2.07 -13.65
CA PHE A 11 14.74 -3.02 -14.58
C PHE A 11 15.43 -2.93 -15.94
N GLU A 12 15.61 -4.07 -16.61
CA GLU A 12 16.07 -4.16 -17.99
C GLU A 12 14.86 -4.41 -18.91
N LYS A 13 14.74 -3.61 -19.94
CA LYS A 13 13.75 -3.79 -21.01
C LYS A 13 14.45 -4.06 -22.32
N ASN A 14 14.05 -5.11 -23.00
CA ASN A 14 14.53 -5.36 -24.37
C ASN A 14 13.70 -4.50 -25.34
N GLU A 15 14.35 -3.52 -25.98
CA GLU A 15 13.76 -2.78 -27.08
C GLU A 15 13.95 -3.48 -28.42
N LYS A 16 13.12 -3.05 -29.41
CA LYS A 16 13.24 -3.54 -30.80
C LYS A 16 14.69 -3.38 -31.28
N ARG A 17 15.28 -4.43 -31.84
CA ARG A 17 16.68 -4.59 -32.30
C ARG A 17 17.68 -5.07 -31.23
N ASN A 18 17.26 -5.89 -30.22
CA ASN A 18 18.16 -6.44 -29.18
C ASN A 18 18.93 -5.38 -28.35
N LYS A 19 18.47 -4.13 -28.30
CA LYS A 19 19.05 -3.13 -27.43
C LYS A 19 18.43 -3.26 -26.02
N LYS A 20 19.24 -3.60 -25.04
CA LYS A 20 18.84 -3.57 -23.64
C LYS A 20 18.87 -2.13 -23.15
N VAL A 21 17.75 -1.64 -22.66
CA VAL A 21 17.65 -0.35 -21.99
C VAL A 21 17.34 -0.63 -20.52
N SER A 22 18.16 -0.09 -19.64
CA SER A 22 17.92 -0.15 -18.20
C SER A 22 17.28 1.15 -17.72
N PHE A 23 16.31 1.05 -16.81
CA PHE A 23 15.74 2.22 -16.12
C PHE A 23 15.67 1.97 -14.61
N ARG A 24 15.88 3.01 -13.84
CA ARG A 24 15.78 2.98 -12.40
C ARG A 24 14.36 3.31 -12.00
N ALA A 25 13.61 2.33 -11.51
CA ALA A 25 12.25 2.52 -11.01
C ALA A 25 12.24 3.05 -9.57
N VAL A 26 13.29 2.77 -8.81
CA VAL A 26 13.59 3.35 -7.50
C VAL A 26 15.08 3.67 -7.48
N ASP A 27 15.43 4.89 -7.08
CA ASP A 27 16.78 5.45 -7.16
C ASP A 27 17.17 6.07 -5.83
N ASP A 28 17.93 5.30 -5.04
CA ASP A 28 18.52 5.68 -3.75
C ASP A 28 17.52 6.20 -2.71
N ILE A 29 16.46 5.41 -2.44
CA ILE A 29 15.46 5.75 -1.43
C ILE A 29 15.84 5.22 -0.06
N SER A 30 15.93 6.12 0.92
CA SER A 30 16.00 5.81 2.35
C SER A 30 14.81 6.42 3.06
N LEU A 31 14.09 5.61 3.88
CA LEU A 31 12.93 6.06 4.64
C LEU A 31 12.73 5.21 5.90
N ARG A 32 12.00 5.76 6.85
CA ARG A 32 11.58 5.05 8.07
C ARG A 32 10.08 5.19 8.24
N ILE A 33 9.41 4.10 8.61
CA ILE A 33 7.98 4.07 8.89
C ILE A 33 7.79 3.65 10.34
N GLN A 34 7.15 4.53 11.10
CA GLN A 34 6.91 4.32 12.52
C GLN A 34 5.75 3.34 12.74
N GLN A 35 5.71 2.73 13.92
CA GLN A 35 4.58 1.90 14.29
C GLN A 35 3.35 2.77 14.56
N GLY A 36 2.20 2.37 14.04
CA GLY A 36 0.92 3.04 14.30
C GLY A 36 0.70 4.32 13.50
N GLU A 37 1.53 4.61 12.48
CA GLU A 37 1.28 5.75 11.57
C GLU A 37 0.63 5.30 10.25
N ILE A 38 -0.09 6.22 9.61
CA ILE A 38 -0.50 6.12 8.21
C ILE A 38 0.45 6.96 7.36
N VAL A 39 1.21 6.30 6.48
CA VAL A 39 2.13 6.98 5.55
C VAL A 39 1.59 6.92 4.14
N GLY A 40 1.34 8.09 3.56
CA GLY A 40 0.94 8.25 2.17
C GLY A 40 2.16 8.34 1.24
N ILE A 41 2.25 7.45 0.27
CA ILE A 41 3.23 7.55 -0.83
C ILE A 41 2.49 8.08 -2.05
N ILE A 42 2.71 9.33 -2.39
CA ILE A 42 2.00 10.01 -3.47
C ILE A 42 2.93 10.38 -4.63
N GLY A 43 2.36 10.45 -5.82
CA GLY A 43 3.09 10.78 -7.05
C GLY A 43 2.37 10.29 -8.29
N PRO A 44 2.81 10.70 -9.48
CA PRO A 44 2.19 10.31 -10.74
C PRO A 44 2.38 8.82 -11.05
N ASN A 45 1.69 8.36 -12.10
CA ASN A 45 1.94 7.04 -12.66
C ASN A 45 3.39 6.95 -13.15
N GLY A 46 4.05 5.83 -12.86
CA GLY A 46 5.48 5.68 -13.20
C GLY A 46 6.46 6.27 -12.19
N ALA A 47 6.02 6.96 -11.13
CA ALA A 47 6.92 7.51 -10.10
C ALA A 47 7.70 6.47 -9.30
N GLY A 48 7.36 5.17 -9.42
CA GLY A 48 8.05 4.09 -8.69
C GLY A 48 7.32 3.60 -7.43
N LYS A 49 6.13 4.15 -7.09
CA LYS A 49 5.34 3.83 -5.89
C LYS A 49 5.13 2.32 -5.69
N THR A 50 4.52 1.65 -6.67
CA THR A 50 4.28 0.19 -6.64
C THR A 50 5.58 -0.60 -6.45
N THR A 51 6.67 -0.18 -7.10
CA THR A 51 7.99 -0.84 -6.97
C THR A 51 8.52 -0.70 -5.56
N LEU A 52 8.45 0.50 -4.99
CA LEU A 52 8.84 0.76 -3.60
C LEU A 52 8.00 -0.08 -2.63
N LEU A 53 6.65 -0.05 -2.75
CA LEU A 53 5.76 -0.85 -1.91
C LEU A 53 6.07 -2.35 -1.95
N ARG A 54 6.36 -2.89 -3.14
CA ARG A 54 6.73 -4.32 -3.29
C ARG A 54 8.05 -4.65 -2.60
N MET A 55 9.02 -3.73 -2.60
CA MET A 55 10.27 -3.92 -1.86
C MET A 55 10.04 -3.83 -0.36
N LEU A 56 9.28 -2.84 0.12
CA LEU A 56 8.91 -2.71 1.53
C LEU A 56 8.16 -3.95 2.05
N GLY A 57 7.28 -4.52 1.22
CA GLY A 57 6.55 -5.76 1.52
C GLY A 57 7.35 -7.05 1.34
N LYS A 58 8.67 -7.00 1.05
CA LYS A 58 9.51 -8.18 0.75
C LYS A 58 8.96 -9.06 -0.38
N LEU A 59 8.18 -8.48 -1.30
CA LEU A 59 7.67 -9.15 -2.50
C LEU A 59 8.60 -9.00 -3.70
N MET A 60 9.53 -8.05 -3.60
CA MET A 60 10.53 -7.78 -4.63
C MET A 60 11.86 -7.48 -3.98
N LYS A 61 12.92 -8.17 -4.41
CA LYS A 61 14.29 -7.86 -3.96
C LYS A 61 14.77 -6.56 -4.61
N PRO A 62 15.36 -5.63 -3.87
CA PRO A 62 16.05 -4.47 -4.44
C PRO A 62 17.27 -4.92 -5.26
N THR A 63 17.73 -4.07 -6.15
CA THR A 63 19.02 -4.24 -6.86
C THR A 63 20.18 -3.94 -5.93
N SER A 64 20.04 -2.93 -5.05
CA SER A 64 20.92 -2.62 -3.93
C SER A 64 20.13 -1.96 -2.81
N GLY A 65 20.73 -1.87 -1.63
CA GLY A 65 20.07 -1.42 -0.41
C GLY A 65 19.29 -2.53 0.28
N GLU A 66 18.69 -2.23 1.39
CA GLU A 66 17.97 -3.21 2.20
C GLU A 66 16.70 -2.65 2.85
N VAL A 67 15.80 -3.56 3.21
CA VAL A 67 14.62 -3.27 4.02
C VAL A 67 14.73 -4.06 5.31
N VAL A 68 14.68 -3.37 6.43
CA VAL A 68 14.74 -3.93 7.78
C VAL A 68 13.37 -3.82 8.43
N PHE A 69 12.90 -4.91 9.01
CA PHE A 69 11.68 -4.94 9.79
C PHE A 69 12.05 -5.07 11.27
N GLU A 70 11.59 -4.13 12.08
CA GLU A 70 11.86 -4.08 13.52
C GLU A 70 10.54 -4.25 14.30
N ASP A 71 10.56 -5.12 15.31
CA ASP A 71 9.44 -5.35 16.22
C ASP A 71 9.91 -5.03 17.65
N GLY A 72 9.64 -3.81 18.10
CA GLY A 72 10.31 -3.24 19.26
C GLY A 72 11.81 -3.08 18.99
N ASP A 73 12.64 -3.61 19.89
CA ASP A 73 14.11 -3.57 19.78
C ASP A 73 14.70 -4.77 19.00
N VAL A 74 13.85 -5.63 18.41
CA VAL A 74 14.28 -6.86 17.73
C VAL A 74 14.17 -6.70 16.22
N ILE A 75 15.27 -6.95 15.51
CA ILE A 75 15.27 -7.06 14.05
C ILE A 75 14.72 -8.44 13.68
N VAL A 76 13.68 -8.46 12.82
CA VAL A 76 13.10 -9.68 12.28
C VAL A 76 13.82 -10.00 10.98
N GLU A 77 14.63 -11.06 10.96
CA GLU A 77 15.42 -11.47 9.79
C GLU A 77 14.67 -12.47 8.89
N ASP A 78 13.84 -13.32 9.49
CA ASP A 78 13.11 -14.33 8.74
C ASP A 78 12.07 -13.72 7.79
N GLU A 79 12.26 -13.92 6.49
CA GLU A 79 11.36 -13.36 5.45
C GLU A 79 9.93 -13.89 5.58
N LEU A 80 9.73 -15.14 6.00
CA LEU A 80 8.41 -15.73 6.15
C LEU A 80 7.69 -15.09 7.34
N GLU A 81 8.40 -14.86 8.42
CA GLU A 81 7.87 -14.17 9.59
C GLU A 81 7.52 -12.71 9.28
N ILE A 82 8.36 -12.01 8.52
CA ILE A 82 8.05 -10.65 8.04
C ILE A 82 6.76 -10.67 7.21
N LYS A 83 6.63 -11.60 6.25
CA LYS A 83 5.44 -11.72 5.40
C LYS A 83 4.16 -12.04 6.17
N ARG A 84 4.26 -12.80 7.26
CA ARG A 84 3.13 -13.05 8.18
C ARG A 84 2.66 -11.79 8.92
N ARG A 85 3.51 -10.79 9.06
CA ARG A 85 3.19 -9.52 9.72
C ARG A 85 2.70 -8.45 8.77
N ILE A 86 2.69 -8.71 7.46
CA ILE A 86 2.30 -7.75 6.42
C ILE A 86 1.04 -8.23 5.70
N GLY A 87 0.03 -7.36 5.65
CA GLY A 87 -1.10 -7.49 4.76
C GLY A 87 -0.87 -6.66 3.50
N TYR A 88 -0.63 -7.30 2.36
CA TYR A 88 -0.32 -6.61 1.11
C TYR A 88 -1.50 -6.65 0.13
N LEU A 89 -2.00 -5.48 -0.27
CA LEU A 89 -2.96 -5.30 -1.35
C LEU A 89 -2.24 -4.70 -2.56
N SER A 90 -2.24 -5.45 -3.67
CA SER A 90 -1.75 -4.92 -4.96
C SER A 90 -2.94 -4.44 -5.79
N GLY A 91 -2.82 -3.28 -6.43
CA GLY A 91 -3.87 -2.70 -7.29
C GLY A 91 -4.35 -3.60 -8.43
N ASN A 92 -3.56 -4.62 -8.81
CA ASN A 92 -3.87 -5.54 -9.91
C ASN A 92 -4.12 -7.00 -9.46
N THR A 93 -4.41 -7.25 -8.18
CA THR A 93 -4.66 -8.62 -7.72
C THR A 93 -6.03 -9.11 -8.19
N ARG A 94 -6.03 -10.14 -9.02
CA ARG A 94 -7.26 -10.87 -9.38
C ARG A 94 -7.58 -11.91 -8.30
N LEU A 95 -8.81 -11.91 -7.84
CA LEU A 95 -9.32 -12.93 -6.95
C LEU A 95 -9.84 -14.13 -7.76
N TYR A 96 -9.98 -15.28 -7.09
CA TYR A 96 -10.56 -16.48 -7.69
C TYR A 96 -12.08 -16.31 -7.83
N GLY A 97 -12.56 -15.97 -9.05
CA GLY A 97 -13.94 -15.60 -9.31
C GLY A 97 -14.99 -16.65 -8.92
N ARG A 98 -14.63 -17.94 -8.91
CA ARG A 98 -15.53 -19.06 -8.56
C ARG A 98 -15.76 -19.23 -7.05
N LEU A 99 -14.88 -18.68 -6.23
CA LEU A 99 -15.03 -18.69 -4.78
C LEU A 99 -15.94 -17.55 -4.33
N SER A 100 -16.58 -17.73 -3.17
CA SER A 100 -17.12 -16.64 -2.39
C SER A 100 -16.01 -15.96 -1.57
N THR A 101 -16.30 -14.77 -1.03
CA THR A 101 -15.36 -14.10 -0.14
C THR A 101 -15.13 -14.92 1.14
N ARG A 102 -16.17 -15.54 1.69
CA ARG A 102 -16.08 -16.43 2.86
C ARG A 102 -15.14 -17.62 2.58
N GLU A 103 -15.33 -18.31 1.46
CA GLU A 103 -14.49 -19.44 1.07
C GLU A 103 -13.02 -19.00 0.87
N LEU A 104 -12.80 -17.84 0.25
CA LEU A 104 -11.46 -17.28 0.09
C LEU A 104 -10.78 -17.02 1.45
N LEU A 105 -11.50 -16.43 2.41
CA LEU A 105 -10.99 -16.13 3.74
C LEU A 105 -10.71 -17.41 4.54
N ASP A 106 -11.58 -18.42 4.44
CA ASP A 106 -11.35 -19.73 5.06
C ASP A 106 -10.06 -20.38 4.53
N ILE A 107 -9.89 -20.41 3.21
CA ILE A 107 -8.65 -20.93 2.59
C ILE A 107 -7.42 -20.16 3.08
N MET A 108 -7.49 -18.83 3.12
CA MET A 108 -6.36 -18.01 3.58
C MET A 108 -6.05 -18.24 5.05
N GLY A 109 -7.06 -18.32 5.93
CA GLY A 109 -6.88 -18.64 7.34
C GLY A 109 -6.17 -19.98 7.54
N ASN A 110 -6.58 -21.02 6.78
CA ASN A 110 -5.92 -22.33 6.80
C ASN A 110 -4.45 -22.26 6.33
N ILE A 111 -4.14 -21.46 5.29
CA ILE A 111 -2.75 -21.24 4.82
C ILE A 111 -1.88 -20.61 5.92
N TYR A 112 -2.45 -19.69 6.72
CA TYR A 112 -1.75 -19.09 7.85
C TYR A 112 -1.71 -19.97 9.10
N GLY A 113 -2.31 -21.18 9.05
CA GLY A 113 -2.32 -22.16 10.15
C GLY A 113 -3.24 -21.77 11.29
N MET A 114 -4.30 -21.02 11.02
CA MET A 114 -5.29 -20.63 12.03
C MET A 114 -6.21 -21.81 12.36
N GLU A 115 -6.65 -21.87 13.62
CA GLU A 115 -7.69 -22.83 14.03
C GLU A 115 -9.06 -22.43 13.45
N LYS A 116 -9.88 -23.42 13.12
CA LYS A 116 -11.18 -23.20 12.46
C LYS A 116 -12.06 -22.19 13.18
N ALA A 117 -12.15 -22.28 14.51
CA ALA A 117 -12.96 -21.37 15.32
C ALA A 117 -12.42 -19.93 15.26
N ASP A 118 -11.10 -19.75 15.15
CA ASP A 118 -10.47 -18.43 15.00
C ASP A 118 -10.72 -17.86 13.61
N ILE A 119 -10.72 -18.69 12.58
CA ILE A 119 -11.06 -18.28 11.21
C ILE A 119 -12.49 -17.77 11.15
N GLU A 120 -13.46 -18.53 11.66
CA GLU A 120 -14.87 -18.13 11.68
C GLU A 120 -15.08 -16.80 12.40
N ARG A 121 -14.53 -16.66 13.62
CA ARG A 121 -14.60 -15.41 14.39
C ARG A 121 -13.97 -14.24 13.64
N LYS A 122 -12.82 -14.47 12.97
CA LYS A 122 -12.13 -13.44 12.21
C LYS A 122 -12.86 -13.04 10.95
N ILE A 123 -13.53 -13.97 10.28
CA ILE A 123 -14.41 -13.69 9.13
C ILE A 123 -15.57 -12.79 9.56
N ASP A 124 -16.20 -13.07 10.70
CA ASP A 124 -17.30 -12.25 11.21
C ASP A 124 -16.83 -10.82 11.56
N GLU A 125 -15.68 -10.69 12.25
CA GLU A 125 -15.06 -9.39 12.54
C GLU A 125 -14.78 -8.61 11.25
N ILE A 126 -14.14 -9.23 10.27
CA ILE A 126 -13.80 -8.60 8.98
C ILE A 126 -15.08 -8.23 8.21
N SER A 127 -16.11 -9.09 8.26
CA SER A 127 -17.39 -8.84 7.62
C SER A 127 -18.09 -7.60 8.17
N GLU A 128 -18.02 -7.39 9.47
CA GLU A 128 -18.53 -6.19 10.13
C GLU A 128 -17.74 -4.95 9.74
N ILE A 129 -16.40 -5.01 9.84
CA ILE A 129 -15.50 -3.89 9.54
C ILE A 129 -15.66 -3.38 8.10
N LEU A 130 -15.72 -4.30 7.13
CA LEU A 130 -15.76 -3.98 5.70
C LEU A 130 -17.18 -4.01 5.09
N GLY A 131 -18.22 -4.27 5.91
CA GLY A 131 -19.60 -4.33 5.44
C GLY A 131 -19.83 -5.41 4.38
N LEU A 132 -19.32 -6.65 4.61
CA LEU A 132 -19.39 -7.74 3.64
C LEU A 132 -20.68 -8.55 3.72
N SER A 133 -21.45 -8.44 4.80
CA SER A 133 -22.57 -9.34 5.17
C SER A 133 -23.57 -9.59 4.05
N SER A 134 -23.84 -8.59 3.20
CA SER A 134 -24.82 -8.71 2.12
C SER A 134 -24.31 -9.49 0.90
N PHE A 135 -22.99 -9.75 0.78
CA PHE A 135 -22.41 -10.38 -0.40
C PHE A 135 -21.27 -11.37 -0.12
N ILE A 136 -20.91 -11.60 1.16
CA ILE A 136 -19.79 -12.45 1.55
C ILE A 136 -19.87 -13.88 1.00
N ASP A 137 -21.10 -14.41 0.83
CA ASP A 137 -21.37 -15.73 0.29
C ASP A 137 -21.63 -15.76 -1.22
N ASN A 138 -21.63 -14.57 -1.87
CA ASN A 138 -21.75 -14.48 -3.31
C ASN A 138 -20.41 -14.81 -3.98
N ARG A 139 -20.46 -15.43 -5.17
CA ARG A 139 -19.26 -15.65 -5.98
C ARG A 139 -18.60 -14.33 -6.36
N ILE A 140 -17.27 -14.26 -6.23
CA ILE A 140 -16.49 -13.04 -6.49
C ILE A 140 -16.69 -12.52 -7.92
N GLU A 141 -16.88 -13.39 -8.91
CA GLU A 141 -17.18 -12.99 -10.30
C GLU A 141 -18.50 -12.24 -10.47
N ARG A 142 -19.38 -12.27 -9.46
CA ARG A 142 -20.68 -11.58 -9.47
C ARG A 142 -20.70 -10.29 -8.65
N LEU A 143 -19.58 -9.95 -8.02
CA LEU A 143 -19.44 -8.77 -7.18
C LEU A 143 -19.24 -7.51 -8.03
N SER A 144 -19.73 -6.38 -7.55
CA SER A 144 -19.39 -5.07 -8.10
C SER A 144 -17.90 -4.77 -7.88
N THR A 145 -17.36 -3.76 -8.57
CA THR A 145 -15.95 -3.34 -8.40
C THR A 145 -15.66 -3.01 -6.94
N GLY A 146 -16.50 -2.21 -6.27
CA GLY A 146 -16.32 -1.86 -4.86
C GLY A 146 -16.45 -3.06 -3.91
N GLN A 147 -17.35 -4.01 -4.20
CA GLN A 147 -17.46 -5.27 -3.44
C GLN A 147 -16.22 -6.15 -3.63
N THR A 148 -15.73 -6.26 -4.86
CA THR A 148 -14.49 -7.00 -5.18
C THR A 148 -13.27 -6.39 -4.47
N GLN A 149 -13.20 -5.07 -4.40
CA GLN A 149 -12.11 -4.39 -3.69
C GLN A 149 -12.18 -4.65 -2.18
N ARG A 150 -13.37 -4.58 -1.58
CA ARG A 150 -13.56 -4.95 -0.16
C ARG A 150 -13.21 -6.42 0.10
N ALA A 151 -13.55 -7.33 -0.80
CA ALA A 151 -13.11 -8.73 -0.74
C ALA A 151 -11.58 -8.87 -0.88
N SER A 152 -10.93 -8.04 -1.70
CA SER A 152 -9.46 -8.02 -1.83
C SER A 152 -8.78 -7.51 -0.56
N ILE A 153 -9.34 -6.50 0.08
CA ILE A 153 -8.85 -5.97 1.35
C ILE A 153 -9.06 -7.00 2.47
N SER A 154 -10.23 -7.65 2.56
CA SER A 154 -10.53 -8.65 3.58
C SER A 154 -9.51 -9.77 3.63
N ARG A 155 -9.01 -10.20 2.48
CA ARG A 155 -7.93 -11.20 2.37
C ARG A 155 -6.65 -10.75 3.08
N CYS A 156 -6.35 -9.46 3.09
CA CYS A 156 -5.16 -8.92 3.75
C CYS A 156 -5.29 -8.89 5.27
N LEU A 157 -6.52 -9.01 5.82
CA LEU A 157 -6.83 -8.87 7.23
C LEU A 157 -6.88 -10.19 7.99
N ILE A 158 -7.12 -11.31 7.31
CA ILE A 158 -7.45 -12.59 7.95
C ILE A 158 -6.41 -13.04 8.98
N HIS A 159 -5.14 -12.80 8.72
CA HIS A 159 -4.03 -13.17 9.59
C HIS A 159 -3.61 -12.07 10.59
N SER A 160 -4.43 -11.01 10.73
CA SER A 160 -4.22 -9.90 11.68
C SER A 160 -2.83 -9.26 11.60
N PRO A 161 -2.37 -8.81 10.43
CA PRO A 161 -1.02 -8.27 10.26
C PRO A 161 -0.77 -7.03 11.15
N LYS A 162 0.51 -6.69 11.37
CA LYS A 162 0.93 -5.48 12.06
C LYS A 162 1.03 -4.28 11.12
N VAL A 163 1.33 -4.56 9.84
CA VAL A 163 1.54 -3.55 8.80
C VAL A 163 0.65 -3.85 7.60
N TYR A 164 -0.10 -2.88 7.16
CA TYR A 164 -0.83 -2.92 5.90
C TYR A 164 -0.07 -2.13 4.83
N ILE A 165 0.07 -2.73 3.65
CA ILE A 165 0.66 -2.07 2.48
C ILE A 165 -0.40 -2.10 1.38
N PHE A 166 -0.96 -0.95 1.04
CA PHE A 166 -2.05 -0.81 0.08
C PHE A 166 -1.61 0.01 -1.13
N ASP A 167 -1.57 -0.63 -2.28
CA ASP A 167 -1.22 -0.03 -3.56
C ASP A 167 -2.49 0.40 -4.30
N GLU A 168 -2.80 1.69 -4.25
CA GLU A 168 -3.97 2.34 -4.86
C GLU A 168 -5.32 1.66 -4.48
N PRO A 169 -5.66 1.51 -3.20
CA PRO A 169 -6.82 0.73 -2.77
C PRO A 169 -8.17 1.33 -3.16
N THR A 170 -8.24 2.62 -3.46
CA THR A 170 -9.46 3.36 -3.82
C THR A 170 -9.61 3.59 -5.33
N LEU A 171 -8.61 3.15 -6.13
CA LEU A 171 -8.61 3.38 -7.56
C LEU A 171 -9.85 2.79 -8.27
N GLY A 172 -10.56 3.64 -9.00
CA GLY A 172 -11.73 3.24 -9.78
C GLY A 172 -12.99 2.94 -8.97
N LEU A 173 -13.01 3.34 -7.69
CA LEU A 173 -14.17 3.22 -6.82
C LEU A 173 -15.02 4.49 -6.83
N ASP A 174 -16.31 4.32 -6.52
CA ASP A 174 -17.19 5.43 -6.18
C ASP A 174 -16.85 6.02 -4.79
N ILE A 175 -17.33 7.22 -4.52
CA ILE A 175 -17.04 7.98 -3.29
C ILE A 175 -17.43 7.18 -2.03
N VAL A 176 -18.55 6.48 -2.04
CA VAL A 176 -19.04 5.73 -0.86
C VAL A 176 -18.10 4.55 -0.56
N SER A 177 -17.70 3.81 -1.61
CA SER A 177 -16.77 2.70 -1.49
C SER A 177 -15.37 3.16 -1.06
N SER A 178 -14.89 4.28 -1.59
CA SER A 178 -13.59 4.88 -1.19
C SER A 178 -13.60 5.31 0.27
N ASN A 179 -14.65 5.99 0.73
CA ASN A 179 -14.78 6.43 2.12
C ASN A 179 -14.78 5.25 3.10
N ALA A 180 -15.47 4.16 2.77
CA ALA A 180 -15.46 2.96 3.63
C ALA A 180 -14.06 2.37 3.80
N ILE A 181 -13.21 2.43 2.76
CA ILE A 181 -11.81 1.97 2.82
C ILE A 181 -10.96 2.94 3.64
N ILE A 182 -11.17 4.24 3.49
CA ILE A 182 -10.48 5.28 4.26
C ILE A 182 -10.81 5.13 5.75
N GLU A 183 -12.08 5.01 6.10
CA GLU A 183 -12.52 4.78 7.48
C GLU A 183 -11.93 3.49 8.07
N PHE A 184 -11.86 2.43 7.27
CA PHE A 184 -11.20 1.19 7.68
C PHE A 184 -9.72 1.44 8.03
N MET A 185 -8.96 2.13 7.18
CA MET A 185 -7.54 2.43 7.44
C MET A 185 -7.36 3.27 8.71
N GLN A 186 -8.23 4.25 8.95
CA GLN A 186 -8.22 5.06 10.17
C GLN A 186 -8.46 4.21 11.42
N LYS A 187 -9.48 3.33 11.39
CA LYS A 187 -9.77 2.41 12.49
C LYS A 187 -8.61 1.45 12.79
N GLU A 188 -7.94 0.94 11.76
CA GLU A 188 -6.78 0.06 11.96
C GLU A 188 -5.59 0.84 12.57
N ARG A 189 -5.38 2.09 12.19
CA ARG A 189 -4.40 2.97 12.84
C ARG A 189 -4.72 3.18 14.32
N GLU A 190 -5.99 3.45 14.67
CA GLU A 190 -6.44 3.59 16.06
C GLU A 190 -6.20 2.32 16.89
N ARG A 191 -6.19 1.14 16.24
CA ARG A 191 -5.82 -0.16 16.82
C ARG A 191 -4.30 -0.37 16.91
N GLY A 192 -3.49 0.63 16.59
CA GLY A 192 -2.02 0.58 16.62
C GLY A 192 -1.38 -0.13 15.41
N LYS A 193 -2.14 -0.36 14.34
CA LYS A 193 -1.60 -0.90 13.08
C LYS A 193 -0.94 0.21 12.27
N THR A 194 0.09 -0.17 11.53
CA THR A 194 0.79 0.72 10.59
C THR A 194 0.18 0.55 9.20
N VAL A 195 -0.08 1.64 8.50
CA VAL A 195 -0.61 1.63 7.14
C VAL A 195 0.33 2.37 6.21
N ILE A 196 0.75 1.71 5.13
CA ILE A 196 1.50 2.32 4.04
C ILE A 196 0.55 2.33 2.84
N TYR A 197 0.26 3.48 2.33
CA TYR A 197 -0.79 3.68 1.36
C TYR A 197 -0.27 4.46 0.14
N SER A 198 -0.36 3.90 -1.05
CA SER A 198 -0.06 4.65 -2.27
C SER A 198 -1.33 5.18 -2.93
N THR A 199 -1.26 6.38 -3.43
CA THR A 199 -2.33 6.99 -4.22
C THR A 199 -1.80 8.09 -5.14
N HIS A 200 -2.59 8.44 -6.14
CA HIS A 200 -2.44 9.68 -6.89
C HIS A 200 -3.57 10.69 -6.55
N TYR A 201 -4.52 10.30 -5.69
CA TYR A 201 -5.58 11.18 -5.15
C TYR A 201 -5.05 11.95 -3.93
N MET A 202 -4.57 13.16 -4.17
CA MET A 202 -3.88 13.95 -3.14
C MET A 202 -4.82 14.41 -2.04
N GLU A 203 -6.09 14.66 -2.36
CA GLU A 203 -7.12 15.03 -1.40
C GLU A 203 -7.40 13.89 -0.39
N GLU A 204 -7.41 12.63 -0.83
CA GLU A 204 -7.56 11.48 0.07
C GLU A 204 -6.35 11.36 1.00
N ALA A 205 -5.13 11.52 0.45
CA ALA A 205 -3.91 11.44 1.24
C ALA A 205 -3.83 12.56 2.29
N GLU A 206 -4.28 13.77 1.94
CA GLU A 206 -4.32 14.93 2.84
C GLU A 206 -5.24 14.70 4.06
N LEU A 207 -6.35 13.97 3.86
CA LEU A 207 -7.30 13.66 4.92
C LEU A 207 -6.91 12.46 5.78
N LEU A 208 -6.17 11.50 5.20
CA LEU A 208 -5.94 10.20 5.82
C LEU A 208 -4.58 10.09 6.50
N CYS A 209 -3.52 10.65 5.89
CA CYS A 209 -2.16 10.31 6.25
C CYS A 209 -1.60 11.21 7.36
N ASP A 210 -0.88 10.60 8.30
CA ASP A 210 -0.09 11.32 9.30
C ASP A 210 1.14 11.97 8.66
N ARG A 211 1.72 11.26 7.67
CA ARG A 211 2.91 11.71 6.95
C ARG A 211 2.83 11.36 5.47
N ILE A 212 3.33 12.24 4.64
CA ILE A 212 3.34 12.12 3.18
C ILE A 212 4.78 11.98 2.70
N ILE A 213 4.96 11.06 1.74
CA ILE A 213 6.19 10.90 0.96
C ILE A 213 5.83 11.19 -0.50
N MET A 214 6.34 12.30 -1.03
CA MET A 214 6.13 12.69 -2.43
C MET A 214 7.22 12.08 -3.30
N MET A 215 6.81 11.31 -4.31
CA MET A 215 7.72 10.62 -5.23
C MET A 215 7.56 11.09 -6.66
N ASN A 216 8.69 11.24 -7.34
CA ASN A 216 8.77 11.45 -8.78
C ASN A 216 9.99 10.72 -9.35
N GLN A 217 9.86 10.11 -10.53
CA GLN A 217 10.98 9.47 -11.27
C GLN A 217 11.87 8.56 -10.41
N GLY A 218 11.26 7.79 -9.49
CA GLY A 218 11.97 6.85 -8.63
C GLY A 218 12.63 7.45 -7.39
N ARG A 219 12.48 8.75 -7.13
CA ARG A 219 13.09 9.47 -6.01
C ARG A 219 12.05 10.07 -5.08
N ILE A 220 12.43 10.30 -3.83
CA ILE A 220 11.66 11.11 -2.90
C ILE A 220 12.01 12.57 -3.17
N MET A 221 10.99 13.37 -3.52
CA MET A 221 11.14 14.81 -3.69
C MET A 221 11.08 15.51 -2.33
N LYS A 222 10.10 15.15 -1.50
CA LYS A 222 9.89 15.72 -0.17
C LYS A 222 9.09 14.77 0.70
N GLU A 223 9.32 14.81 2.02
CA GLU A 223 8.51 14.11 3.01
C GLU A 223 8.23 15.01 4.22
N GLY A 224 7.11 14.75 4.90
CA GLY A 224 6.68 15.46 6.09
C GLY A 224 5.20 15.28 6.39
N THR A 225 4.71 15.86 7.48
CA THR A 225 3.28 16.02 7.72
C THR A 225 2.68 17.00 6.71
N VAL A 226 1.37 16.98 6.53
CA VAL A 226 0.68 17.92 5.62
C VAL A 226 0.97 19.37 6.02
N GLU A 227 0.97 19.67 7.31
CA GLU A 227 1.25 21.01 7.86
C GLU A 227 2.69 21.45 7.61
N GLU A 228 3.67 20.55 7.77
CA GLU A 228 5.07 20.82 7.48
C GLU A 228 5.27 21.12 6.00
N LEU A 229 4.72 20.29 5.13
CA LEU A 229 4.81 20.46 3.69
C LEU A 229 4.19 21.79 3.23
N LYS A 230 3.00 22.15 3.75
CA LYS A 230 2.34 23.45 3.48
C LYS A 230 3.18 24.64 3.96
N ARG A 231 3.72 24.55 5.17
CA ARG A 231 4.56 25.62 5.74
C ARG A 231 5.84 25.85 4.94
N ASP A 232 6.49 24.75 4.55
CA ASP A 232 7.79 24.80 3.87
C ASP A 232 7.69 25.34 2.45
N THR A 233 6.61 25.00 1.73
CA THR A 233 6.40 25.38 0.34
C THR A 233 5.53 26.64 0.21
N ARG A 234 4.81 27.02 1.27
CA ARG A 234 3.80 28.09 1.29
C ARG A 234 2.60 27.82 0.38
N GLU A 235 2.38 26.56 0.02
CA GLU A 235 1.26 26.13 -0.81
C GLU A 235 0.07 25.69 0.05
N ARG A 236 -1.14 25.64 -0.54
CA ARG A 236 -2.40 25.45 0.19
C ARG A 236 -2.78 23.97 0.38
N ASN A 237 -2.37 23.11 -0.54
CA ASN A 237 -2.74 21.69 -0.59
C ASN A 237 -1.64 20.85 -1.23
N LEU A 238 -1.70 19.53 -1.06
CA LEU A 238 -0.69 18.62 -1.57
C LEU A 238 -0.52 18.68 -3.09
N ARG A 239 -1.57 19.01 -3.84
CA ARG A 239 -1.50 19.15 -5.30
C ARG A 239 -0.65 20.35 -5.71
N GLU A 240 -0.86 21.50 -5.07
CA GLU A 240 -0.06 22.70 -5.33
C GLU A 240 1.40 22.48 -4.92
N ILE A 241 1.62 21.85 -3.76
CA ILE A 241 2.97 21.46 -3.29
C ILE A 241 3.67 20.58 -4.33
N PHE A 242 3.01 19.54 -4.80
CA PHE A 242 3.59 18.62 -5.77
C PHE A 242 3.94 19.32 -7.08
N MET A 243 3.06 20.18 -7.59
CA MET A 243 3.30 20.98 -8.79
C MET A 243 4.44 22.01 -8.62
N HIS A 244 4.58 22.57 -7.42
CA HIS A 244 5.69 23.44 -7.07
C HIS A 244 7.03 22.70 -7.14
N LEU A 245 7.13 21.53 -6.48
CA LEU A 245 8.33 20.70 -6.45
C LEU A 245 8.76 20.23 -7.86
N ILE A 246 7.81 19.84 -8.71
CA ILE A 246 8.12 19.46 -10.10
C ILE A 246 8.74 20.62 -10.88
N LYS A 247 8.24 21.86 -10.69
CA LYS A 247 8.80 23.02 -11.37
C LYS A 247 10.21 23.34 -10.88
N GLU A 248 10.48 23.18 -9.58
CA GLU A 248 11.83 23.37 -9.02
C GLU A 248 12.83 22.34 -9.57
N GLU A 249 12.42 21.09 -9.78
CA GLU A 249 13.27 20.05 -10.37
C GLU A 249 13.51 20.23 -11.89
N GLY A 250 12.83 21.18 -12.54
CA GLY A 250 12.91 21.40 -13.99
C GLY A 250 12.35 20.23 -14.81
N THR A 251 11.52 19.39 -14.21
CA THR A 251 10.93 18.20 -14.86
C THR A 251 9.65 18.63 -15.58
N GLU A 252 9.62 18.57 -16.91
CA GLU A 252 8.38 18.71 -17.68
C GLU A 252 7.50 17.49 -17.42
N LEU A 253 6.22 17.73 -17.08
CA LEU A 253 5.21 16.67 -17.03
C LEU A 253 4.94 16.21 -18.47
N GLU A 254 5.28 14.99 -18.81
CA GLU A 254 4.76 14.36 -20.02
C GLU A 254 3.22 14.29 -19.89
N ALA A 255 2.53 14.93 -20.85
CA ALA A 255 1.09 15.06 -20.91
C ALA A 255 0.38 13.76 -21.35
#